data_509333315ed89f1e6a7c4bc792ce13a7
#
_entry.id   509333315ed89f1e6a7c4bc792ce13a7
#
_cell.length_a   1.000
_cell.length_b   1.000
_cell.length_c   1.000
_cell.angle_alpha   90.00
_cell.angle_beta   90.00
_cell.angle_gamma   90.00
#
_symmetry.space_group_name_H-M   'P 1'
#
loop_
_entity.id
_entity.type
_entity.pdbx_description
1 polymer ?
#
loop_
_entity_poly.entity_id
_entity_poly.type
_entity_poly.pdbx_seq_one_letter_code
_entity_poly.pdbx_strand_id
1 'polypeptide(L)'
;MIELQIWGDFECPFSYLQIIVLLKLKEKYKERIVIDWRSVEMNTRENFTTPSEEYIKNLEIASKEFIAQENHISFFKPKTLPNIRLAQESIHYANTQLKSLEMANAIFNAFFNHGIDISDQDEILDIGKSIDLDNKELNKALDDALFTEQVLLDEKEFKTLGFPAIPAMMIGEKDFSPRSFMPVVGYTTYSELDQIISKIQ
;
A
#
# COMPACT_ATOMS: atom_id res chain seq x y z
N MET A 1 17.67 2.96 -13.79
CA MET A 1 16.82 3.02 -12.58
C MET A 1 15.53 2.27 -12.90
N ILE A 2 15.08 1.41 -12.00
CA ILE A 2 13.86 0.61 -12.18
C ILE A 2 12.75 1.24 -11.35
N GLU A 3 11.55 1.34 -11.90
CA GLU A 3 10.37 1.86 -11.25
C GLU A 3 9.37 0.73 -11.03
N LEU A 4 8.82 0.67 -9.82
CA LEU A 4 7.74 -0.20 -9.42
C LEU A 4 6.54 0.70 -9.02
N GLN A 5 5.48 0.68 -9.80
CA GLN A 5 4.21 1.29 -9.41
C GLN A 5 3.33 0.18 -8.84
N ILE A 6 2.85 0.35 -7.62
CA ILE A 6 2.05 -0.66 -6.93
C ILE A 6 0.68 -0.11 -6.52
N TRP A 7 -0.39 -0.74 -6.96
CA TRP A 7 -1.75 -0.49 -6.48
C TRP A 7 -2.08 -1.42 -5.33
N GLY A 8 -2.55 -0.84 -4.24
CA GLY A 8 -2.93 -1.56 -3.04
C GLY A 8 -4.04 -0.88 -2.25
N ASP A 9 -4.67 -1.66 -1.40
CA ASP A 9 -5.77 -1.27 -0.51
C ASP A 9 -5.34 -1.56 0.93
N PHE A 10 -5.57 -0.63 1.84
CA PHE A 10 -5.17 -0.77 3.25
C PHE A 10 -5.97 -1.81 4.03
N GLU A 11 -7.09 -2.27 3.51
CA GLU A 11 -7.80 -3.43 4.06
C GLU A 11 -7.26 -4.77 3.54
N CYS A 12 -6.46 -4.76 2.47
CA CYS A 12 -5.99 -6.00 1.85
C CYS A 12 -4.74 -6.55 2.56
N PRO A 13 -4.85 -7.73 3.23
CA PRO A 13 -3.71 -8.31 3.94
C PRO A 13 -2.57 -8.74 2.99
N PHE A 14 -2.87 -9.06 1.73
CA PHE A 14 -1.85 -9.38 0.73
C PHE A 14 -1.10 -8.13 0.24
N SER A 15 -1.76 -6.95 0.24
CA SER A 15 -1.08 -5.68 0.00
C SER A 15 -0.07 -5.37 1.11
N TYR A 16 -0.41 -5.69 2.37
CA TYR A 16 0.54 -5.58 3.48
C TYR A 16 1.74 -6.51 3.33
N LEU A 17 1.52 -7.79 3.01
CA LEU A 17 2.63 -8.71 2.73
C LEU A 17 3.53 -8.18 1.62
N GLN A 18 2.95 -7.60 0.58
CA GLN A 18 3.71 -7.06 -0.54
C GLN A 18 4.59 -5.88 -0.13
N ILE A 19 4.11 -4.98 0.74
CA ILE A 19 4.92 -3.86 1.26
C ILE A 19 6.17 -4.37 1.98
N ILE A 20 6.06 -5.42 2.78
CA ILE A 20 7.21 -6.00 3.50
C ILE A 20 8.26 -6.52 2.53
N VAL A 21 7.83 -7.17 1.45
CA VAL A 21 8.73 -7.62 0.38
C VAL A 21 9.40 -6.42 -0.30
N LEU A 22 8.63 -5.38 -0.61
CA LEU A 22 9.14 -4.17 -1.26
C LEU A 22 10.16 -3.41 -0.41
N LEU A 23 9.96 -3.35 0.90
CA LEU A 23 10.94 -2.76 1.83
C LEU A 23 12.27 -3.50 1.80
N LYS A 24 12.25 -4.84 1.83
CA LYS A 24 13.47 -5.68 1.71
C LYS A 24 14.16 -5.46 0.35
N LEU A 25 13.40 -5.32 -0.73
CA LEU A 25 13.95 -5.02 -2.05
C LEU A 25 14.54 -3.59 -2.11
N LYS A 26 13.86 -2.61 -1.50
CA LYS A 26 14.37 -1.23 -1.42
C LYS A 26 15.69 -1.18 -0.65
N GLU A 27 15.83 -1.94 0.43
CA GLU A 27 17.09 -2.05 1.17
C GLU A 27 18.22 -2.66 0.32
N LYS A 28 17.91 -3.73 -0.46
CA LYS A 28 18.88 -4.38 -1.34
C LYS A 28 19.31 -3.50 -2.52
N TYR A 29 18.34 -2.93 -3.22
CA TYR A 29 18.59 -2.21 -4.48
C TYR A 29 18.86 -0.71 -4.30
N LYS A 30 18.49 -0.15 -3.14
CA LYS A 30 18.70 1.27 -2.78
C LYS A 30 18.21 2.22 -3.88
N GLU A 31 19.09 3.07 -4.37
CA GLU A 31 18.81 4.08 -5.40
C GLU A 31 18.55 3.50 -6.80
N ARG A 32 18.76 2.19 -6.97
CA ARG A 32 18.51 1.54 -8.27
C ARG A 32 17.01 1.32 -8.53
N ILE A 33 16.18 1.31 -7.47
CA ILE A 33 14.74 1.17 -7.59
C ILE A 33 14.01 2.36 -6.97
N VAL A 34 12.92 2.76 -7.60
CA VAL A 34 11.90 3.66 -7.07
C VAL A 34 10.62 2.88 -6.93
N ILE A 35 9.95 3.03 -5.79
CA ILE A 35 8.67 2.38 -5.52
C ILE A 35 7.65 3.50 -5.30
N ASP A 36 6.61 3.50 -6.13
CA ASP A 36 5.52 4.47 -6.10
C ASP A 36 4.23 3.74 -5.71
N TRP A 37 3.71 4.06 -4.53
CA TRP A 37 2.42 3.54 -4.08
C TRP A 37 1.30 4.27 -4.78
N ARG A 38 0.35 3.51 -5.32
CA ARG A 38 -0.86 3.96 -5.98
C ARG A 38 -2.08 3.52 -5.18
N SER A 39 -3.02 4.42 -5.05
CA SER A 39 -4.22 4.21 -4.28
C SER A 39 -5.26 3.40 -5.04
N VAL A 40 -5.89 2.43 -4.36
CA VAL A 40 -7.10 1.78 -4.83
C VAL A 40 -7.97 1.36 -3.65
N GLU A 41 -9.26 1.64 -3.74
CA GLU A 41 -10.26 1.14 -2.80
C GLU A 41 -11.09 0.08 -3.53
N MET A 42 -10.91 -1.19 -3.16
CA MET A 42 -11.69 -2.29 -3.74
C MET A 42 -13.15 -2.25 -3.31
N ASN A 43 -13.38 -1.72 -2.11
CA ASN A 43 -14.71 -1.55 -1.55
C ASN A 43 -14.87 -0.14 -1.00
N THR A 44 -15.36 0.78 -1.82
CA THR A 44 -15.68 2.15 -1.35
C THR A 44 -16.79 2.09 -0.31
N ARG A 45 -16.54 2.65 0.88
CA ARG A 45 -17.48 2.67 2.01
C ARG A 45 -17.59 4.06 2.61
N GLU A 46 -18.81 4.46 2.93
CA GLU A 46 -19.04 5.66 3.73
C GLU A 46 -18.95 5.38 5.24
N ASN A 47 -19.20 4.13 5.65
CA ASN A 47 -19.27 3.71 7.04
C ASN A 47 -18.57 2.38 7.28
N PHE A 48 -18.29 2.08 8.55
CA PHE A 48 -17.75 0.78 8.96
C PHE A 48 -18.65 -0.39 8.52
N THR A 49 -18.02 -1.47 8.09
CA THR A 49 -18.70 -2.72 7.73
C THR A 49 -18.10 -3.90 8.47
N THR A 50 -18.94 -4.92 8.71
CA THR A 50 -18.45 -6.18 9.27
C THR A 50 -17.65 -6.95 8.22
N PRO A 51 -16.47 -7.49 8.55
CA PRO A 51 -15.70 -8.33 7.65
C PRO A 51 -16.49 -9.54 7.15
N SER A 52 -16.42 -9.83 5.86
CA SER A 52 -17.01 -11.04 5.29
C SER A 52 -16.23 -12.30 5.70
N GLU A 53 -16.85 -13.48 5.56
CA GLU A 53 -16.16 -14.76 5.79
C GLU A 53 -14.95 -14.92 4.83
N GLU A 54 -15.09 -14.48 3.59
CA GLU A 54 -14.02 -14.50 2.60
C GLU A 54 -12.86 -13.59 3.04
N TYR A 55 -13.14 -12.38 3.52
CA TYR A 55 -12.13 -11.49 4.08
C TYR A 55 -11.36 -12.15 5.22
N ILE A 56 -12.07 -12.75 6.18
CA ILE A 56 -11.46 -13.44 7.32
C ILE A 56 -10.58 -14.60 6.86
N LYS A 57 -11.04 -15.38 5.88
CA LYS A 57 -10.24 -16.46 5.29
C LYS A 57 -8.96 -15.94 4.63
N ASN A 58 -9.05 -14.85 3.87
CA ASN A 58 -7.89 -14.21 3.26
C ASN A 58 -6.91 -13.68 4.30
N LEU A 59 -7.40 -13.09 5.39
CA LEU A 59 -6.59 -12.64 6.52
C LEU A 59 -5.83 -13.81 7.17
N GLU A 60 -6.48 -14.97 7.37
CA GLU A 60 -5.85 -16.16 7.93
C GLU A 60 -4.76 -16.75 7.01
N ILE A 61 -4.99 -16.74 5.68
CA ILE A 61 -3.99 -17.18 4.71
C ILE A 61 -2.78 -16.25 4.74
N ALA A 62 -3.01 -14.94 4.67
CA ALA A 62 -1.94 -13.94 4.70
C ALA A 62 -1.18 -13.96 6.02
N SER A 63 -1.85 -14.17 7.15
CA SER A 63 -1.22 -14.29 8.47
C SER A 63 -0.25 -15.48 8.53
N LYS A 64 -0.62 -16.63 7.96
CA LYS A 64 0.27 -17.79 7.88
C LYS A 64 1.51 -17.52 7.02
N GLU A 65 1.31 -16.86 5.88
CA GLU A 65 2.42 -16.46 5.01
C GLU A 65 3.34 -15.44 5.69
N PHE A 66 2.77 -14.49 6.43
CA PHE A 66 3.50 -13.50 7.20
C PHE A 66 4.40 -14.14 8.26
N ILE A 67 3.86 -15.11 9.01
CA ILE A 67 4.63 -15.88 10.02
C ILE A 67 5.74 -16.70 9.35
N ALA A 68 5.46 -17.32 8.21
CA ALA A 68 6.44 -18.12 7.46
C ALA A 68 7.64 -17.29 6.96
N GLN A 69 7.46 -15.97 6.80
CA GLN A 69 8.53 -15.04 6.42
C GLN A 69 9.35 -14.51 7.62
N GLU A 70 9.33 -15.19 8.75
CA GLU A 70 10.05 -14.81 9.99
C GLU A 70 9.59 -13.52 10.65
N ASN A 71 8.39 -13.06 10.33
CA ASN A 71 7.79 -11.93 11.00
C ASN A 71 7.04 -12.42 12.24
N HIS A 72 7.51 -12.07 13.42
CA HIS A 72 6.91 -12.50 14.70
C HIS A 72 5.65 -11.74 15.10
N ILE A 73 5.02 -11.06 14.18
CA ILE A 73 3.84 -10.23 14.41
C ILE A 73 2.59 -11.03 14.03
N SER A 74 1.61 -11.04 14.92
CA SER A 74 0.29 -11.62 14.63
C SER A 74 -0.62 -10.56 14.05
N PHE A 75 -1.31 -10.86 12.95
CA PHE A 75 -2.35 -9.99 12.44
C PHE A 75 -3.50 -9.82 13.45
N PHE A 76 -3.84 -8.56 13.70
CA PHE A 76 -5.08 -8.24 14.40
C PHE A 76 -6.27 -8.65 13.53
N LYS A 77 -7.28 -9.29 14.15
CA LYS A 77 -8.53 -9.64 13.46
C LYS A 77 -9.51 -8.50 13.63
N PRO A 78 -9.74 -7.65 12.62
CA PRO A 78 -10.62 -6.50 12.75
C PRO A 78 -12.06 -6.96 12.96
N LYS A 79 -12.78 -6.29 13.86
CA LYS A 79 -14.22 -6.49 14.05
C LYS A 79 -15.04 -5.72 13.00
N THR A 80 -14.48 -4.63 12.53
CA THR A 80 -15.06 -3.76 11.52
C THR A 80 -13.98 -3.30 10.53
N LEU A 81 -14.37 -3.07 9.30
CA LEU A 81 -13.50 -2.49 8.27
C LEU A 81 -13.81 -1.00 8.15
N PRO A 82 -12.81 -0.12 8.22
CA PRO A 82 -12.97 1.33 8.21
C PRO A 82 -13.18 1.89 6.80
N ASN A 83 -13.48 3.19 6.71
CA ASN A 83 -13.24 3.94 5.49
C ASN A 83 -11.75 4.26 5.38
N ILE A 84 -11.12 3.95 4.26
CA ILE A 84 -9.67 4.10 4.08
C ILE A 84 -9.26 5.34 3.27
N ARG A 85 -10.22 6.24 2.94
CA ARG A 85 -9.96 7.40 2.08
C ARG A 85 -8.86 8.30 2.63
N LEU A 86 -8.92 8.68 3.90
CA LEU A 86 -7.89 9.53 4.52
C LEU A 86 -6.51 8.86 4.52
N ALA A 87 -6.46 7.54 4.76
CA ALA A 87 -5.23 6.77 4.68
C ALA A 87 -4.65 6.81 3.24
N GLN A 88 -5.48 6.67 2.21
CA GLN A 88 -5.04 6.76 0.82
C GLN A 88 -4.56 8.18 0.45
N GLU A 89 -5.26 9.22 0.87
CA GLU A 89 -4.84 10.61 0.61
C GLU A 89 -3.51 10.96 1.30
N SER A 90 -3.30 10.46 2.52
CA SER A 90 -2.08 10.70 3.28
C SER A 90 -0.82 10.13 2.60
N ILE A 91 -0.95 9.06 1.79
CA ILE A 91 0.15 8.52 1.00
C ILE A 91 0.61 9.52 -0.07
N HIS A 92 -0.33 10.18 -0.74
CA HIS A 92 0.03 11.17 -1.77
C HIS A 92 0.72 12.39 -1.14
N TYR A 93 0.30 12.81 0.05
CA TYR A 93 1.08 13.79 0.82
C TYR A 93 2.48 13.29 1.13
N ALA A 94 2.62 12.07 1.67
CA ALA A 94 3.91 11.48 2.01
C ALA A 94 4.81 11.33 0.76
N ASN A 95 4.23 11.08 -0.41
CA ASN A 95 4.95 11.00 -1.68
C ASN A 95 5.60 12.33 -2.07
N THR A 96 5.03 13.48 -1.69
CA THR A 96 5.68 14.80 -1.90
C THR A 96 7.01 14.92 -1.17
N GLN A 97 7.22 14.08 -0.14
CA GLN A 97 8.43 14.01 0.67
C GLN A 97 9.23 12.71 0.43
N LEU A 98 8.90 11.95 -0.63
CA LEU A 98 9.52 10.66 -0.98
C LEU A 98 9.40 9.60 0.13
N LYS A 99 8.31 9.66 0.92
CA LYS A 99 8.05 8.77 2.07
C LYS A 99 6.79 7.91 1.89
N SER A 100 6.30 7.73 0.65
CA SER A 100 5.06 6.96 0.40
C SER A 100 5.15 5.51 0.87
N LEU A 101 6.29 4.85 0.67
CA LEU A 101 6.48 3.46 1.08
C LEU A 101 6.54 3.33 2.61
N GLU A 102 7.21 4.25 3.28
CA GLU A 102 7.28 4.32 4.74
C GLU A 102 5.90 4.58 5.35
N MET A 103 5.13 5.50 4.76
CA MET A 103 3.77 5.80 5.20
C MET A 103 2.85 4.61 4.98
N ALA A 104 2.90 3.96 3.83
CA ALA A 104 2.12 2.75 3.55
C ALA A 104 2.41 1.65 4.58
N ASN A 105 3.69 1.39 4.87
CA ASN A 105 4.07 0.41 5.88
C ASN A 105 3.57 0.79 7.28
N ALA A 106 3.65 2.05 7.67
CA ALA A 106 3.19 2.52 8.97
C ALA A 106 1.67 2.39 9.13
N ILE A 107 0.89 2.70 8.09
CA ILE A 107 -0.57 2.52 8.06
C ILE A 107 -0.94 1.04 8.17
N PHE A 108 -0.32 0.16 7.36
CA PHE A 108 -0.57 -1.28 7.43
C PHE A 108 -0.23 -1.85 8.82
N ASN A 109 0.90 -1.42 9.39
CA ASN A 109 1.29 -1.83 10.73
C ASN A 109 0.26 -1.38 11.79
N ALA A 110 -0.18 -0.12 11.74
CA ALA A 110 -1.20 0.41 12.63
C ALA A 110 -2.50 -0.39 12.55
N PHE A 111 -2.99 -0.65 11.35
CA PHE A 111 -4.23 -1.37 11.14
C PHE A 111 -4.12 -2.87 11.47
N PHE A 112 -3.17 -3.59 10.86
CA PHE A 112 -3.10 -5.05 10.99
C PHE A 112 -2.43 -5.55 12.27
N ASN A 113 -1.52 -4.79 12.87
CA ASN A 113 -0.81 -5.26 14.07
C ASN A 113 -1.35 -4.65 15.35
N HIS A 114 -1.91 -3.43 15.28
CA HIS A 114 -2.36 -2.70 16.46
C HIS A 114 -3.88 -2.46 16.49
N GLY A 115 -4.60 -2.74 15.40
CA GLY A 115 -6.05 -2.55 15.31
C GLY A 115 -6.47 -1.07 15.38
N ILE A 116 -5.58 -0.16 14.96
CA ILE A 116 -5.84 1.27 14.91
C ILE A 116 -6.87 1.58 13.83
N ASP A 117 -7.77 2.49 14.12
CA ASP A 117 -8.77 2.98 13.17
C ASP A 117 -8.16 3.97 12.18
N ILE A 118 -7.82 3.49 11.00
CA ILE A 118 -7.21 4.31 9.95
C ILE A 118 -8.21 5.20 9.17
N SER A 119 -9.48 5.26 9.62
CA SER A 119 -10.45 6.27 9.17
C SER A 119 -10.42 7.52 10.04
N ASP A 120 -9.78 7.45 11.21
CA ASP A 120 -9.62 8.58 12.13
C ASP A 120 -8.44 9.45 11.70
N GLN A 121 -8.70 10.75 11.49
CA GLN A 121 -7.68 11.70 11.04
C GLN A 121 -6.58 11.90 12.08
N ASP A 122 -6.90 11.92 13.37
CA ASP A 122 -5.90 12.07 14.42
C ASP A 122 -4.93 10.88 14.44
N GLU A 123 -5.45 9.66 14.23
CA GLU A 123 -4.61 8.46 14.09
C GLU A 123 -3.71 8.52 12.84
N ILE A 124 -4.23 9.00 11.71
CA ILE A 124 -3.41 9.20 10.50
C ILE A 124 -2.30 10.25 10.74
N LEU A 125 -2.59 11.31 11.49
CA LEU A 125 -1.60 12.32 11.85
C LEU A 125 -0.51 11.74 12.78
N ASP A 126 -0.88 10.94 13.76
CA ASP A 126 0.08 10.27 14.64
C ASP A 126 0.96 9.25 13.89
N ILE A 127 0.37 8.52 12.93
CA ILE A 127 1.12 7.65 12.02
C ILE A 127 2.12 8.49 11.20
N GLY A 128 1.68 9.59 10.59
CA GLY A 128 2.55 10.49 9.84
C GLY A 128 3.71 11.03 10.66
N LYS A 129 3.44 11.44 11.90
CA LYS A 129 4.45 11.92 12.84
C LYS A 129 5.49 10.85 13.17
N SER A 130 5.09 9.58 13.26
CA SER A 130 6.00 8.46 13.58
C SER A 130 7.10 8.25 12.54
N ILE A 131 6.89 8.78 11.33
CA ILE A 131 7.83 8.73 10.19
C ILE A 131 8.36 10.12 9.83
N ASP A 132 8.29 11.09 10.75
CA ASP A 132 8.80 12.46 10.58
C ASP A 132 8.15 13.22 9.41
N LEU A 133 6.84 13.07 9.20
CA LEU A 133 6.07 13.99 8.34
C LEU A 133 5.68 15.24 9.13
N ASP A 134 5.52 16.36 8.43
CA ASP A 134 4.97 17.58 9.01
C ASP A 134 3.46 17.41 9.24
N ASN A 135 3.08 17.19 10.52
CA ASN A 135 1.69 16.97 10.90
C ASN A 135 0.77 18.16 10.59
N LYS A 136 1.29 19.38 10.67
CA LYS A 136 0.49 20.57 10.41
C LYS A 136 0.12 20.66 8.92
N GLU A 137 1.09 20.40 8.06
CA GLU A 137 0.86 20.40 6.61
C GLU A 137 0.07 19.16 6.18
N LEU A 138 0.31 17.98 6.79
CA LEU A 138 -0.51 16.79 6.54
C LEU A 138 -1.98 17.04 6.94
N ASN A 139 -2.22 17.58 8.14
CA ASN A 139 -3.58 17.90 8.59
C ASN A 139 -4.29 18.84 7.62
N LYS A 140 -3.60 19.90 7.20
CA LYS A 140 -4.14 20.85 6.22
C LYS A 140 -4.44 20.16 4.88
N ALA A 141 -3.57 19.28 4.42
CA ALA A 141 -3.77 18.57 3.17
C ALA A 141 -5.02 17.68 3.20
N LEU A 142 -5.27 17.02 4.34
CA LEU A 142 -6.47 16.19 4.55
C LEU A 142 -7.74 17.05 4.68
N ASP A 143 -7.70 18.12 5.50
CA ASP A 143 -8.83 19.05 5.68
C ASP A 143 -9.27 19.71 4.37
N ASP A 144 -8.32 20.08 3.52
CA ASP A 144 -8.55 20.72 2.23
C ASP A 144 -8.79 19.69 1.09
N ALA A 145 -8.79 18.39 1.38
CA ALA A 145 -8.94 17.28 0.42
C ALA A 145 -8.00 17.39 -0.81
N LEU A 146 -6.74 17.84 -0.58
CA LEU A 146 -5.80 18.19 -1.65
C LEU A 146 -5.42 17.01 -2.54
N PHE A 147 -5.55 15.77 -2.05
CA PHE A 147 -5.13 14.57 -2.77
C PHE A 147 -6.28 13.64 -3.17
N THR A 148 -7.54 14.03 -2.93
CA THR A 148 -8.71 13.25 -3.34
C THR A 148 -8.71 12.97 -4.84
N GLU A 149 -8.41 13.98 -5.67
CA GLU A 149 -8.34 13.81 -7.12
C GLU A 149 -7.27 12.78 -7.51
N GLN A 150 -6.10 12.78 -6.84
CA GLN A 150 -5.03 11.84 -7.13
C GLN A 150 -5.43 10.41 -6.80
N VAL A 151 -6.11 10.17 -5.68
CA VAL A 151 -6.67 8.85 -5.33
C VAL A 151 -7.64 8.38 -6.43
N LEU A 152 -8.54 9.24 -6.88
CA LEU A 152 -9.50 8.91 -7.94
C LEU A 152 -8.83 8.63 -9.31
N LEU A 153 -7.73 9.33 -9.61
CA LEU A 153 -6.94 9.09 -10.81
C LEU A 153 -6.25 7.71 -10.77
N ASP A 154 -5.66 7.34 -9.64
CA ASP A 154 -5.04 6.03 -9.44
C ASP A 154 -6.07 4.89 -9.58
N GLU A 155 -7.24 5.04 -8.98
CA GLU A 155 -8.34 4.07 -9.12
C GLU A 155 -8.82 3.94 -10.57
N LYS A 156 -8.91 5.06 -11.28
CA LYS A 156 -9.26 5.07 -12.70
C LYS A 156 -8.19 4.37 -13.55
N GLU A 157 -6.93 4.63 -13.27
CA GLU A 157 -5.81 4.00 -13.96
C GLU A 157 -5.81 2.49 -13.73
N PHE A 158 -5.95 2.03 -12.48
CA PHE A 158 -6.10 0.61 -12.13
C PHE A 158 -7.18 -0.09 -12.96
N LYS A 159 -8.37 0.52 -13.04
CA LYS A 159 -9.49 0.01 -13.83
C LYS A 159 -9.18 -0.01 -15.33
N THR A 160 -8.53 1.04 -15.83
CA THR A 160 -8.17 1.16 -17.27
C THR A 160 -7.11 0.14 -17.67
N LEU A 161 -6.16 -0.17 -16.79
CA LEU A 161 -5.16 -1.23 -16.99
C LEU A 161 -5.75 -2.63 -16.94
N GLY A 162 -6.97 -2.78 -16.42
CA GLY A 162 -7.68 -4.06 -16.38
C GLY A 162 -7.11 -5.05 -15.36
N PHE A 163 -6.45 -4.59 -14.32
CA PHE A 163 -5.98 -5.46 -13.26
C PHE A 163 -7.16 -6.13 -12.54
N PRO A 164 -7.16 -7.48 -12.43
CA PRO A 164 -8.29 -8.23 -11.86
C PRO A 164 -8.27 -8.29 -10.33
N ALA A 165 -7.14 -8.00 -9.69
CA ALA A 165 -6.95 -8.13 -8.25
C ALA A 165 -5.81 -7.23 -7.74
N ILE A 166 -5.72 -7.06 -6.42
CA ILE A 166 -4.65 -6.39 -5.69
C ILE A 166 -3.90 -7.36 -4.75
N PRO A 167 -2.64 -7.05 -4.39
CA PRO A 167 -1.82 -5.99 -4.95
C PRO A 167 -1.57 -6.19 -6.45
N ALA A 168 -1.39 -5.10 -7.21
CA ALA A 168 -1.00 -5.17 -8.60
C ALA A 168 0.17 -4.22 -8.85
N MET A 169 1.11 -4.61 -9.69
CA MET A 169 2.31 -3.81 -9.95
C MET A 169 2.58 -3.70 -11.45
N MET A 170 3.14 -2.57 -11.83
CA MET A 170 3.87 -2.39 -13.07
C MET A 170 5.34 -2.20 -12.74
N ILE A 171 6.20 -2.99 -13.38
CA ILE A 171 7.65 -2.95 -13.17
C ILE A 171 8.34 -2.69 -14.49
N GLY A 172 9.20 -1.66 -14.54
CA GLY A 172 9.91 -1.31 -15.77
C GLY A 172 11.11 -0.42 -15.51
N GLU A 173 11.78 0.02 -16.58
CA GLU A 173 12.76 1.11 -16.49
C GLU A 173 12.02 2.39 -16.07
N LYS A 174 12.71 3.27 -15.35
CA LYS A 174 12.10 4.53 -14.91
C LYS A 174 11.49 5.27 -16.11
N ASP A 175 10.31 5.83 -15.92
CA ASP A 175 9.50 6.50 -16.92
C ASP A 175 9.08 5.56 -18.08
N PHE A 176 8.85 4.27 -17.79
CA PHE A 176 8.43 3.29 -18.78
C PHE A 176 7.10 3.69 -19.47
N SER A 177 7.01 3.36 -20.75
CA SER A 177 5.77 3.58 -21.49
C SER A 177 4.70 2.53 -21.13
N PRO A 178 3.40 2.80 -21.34
CA PRO A 178 2.32 1.82 -21.13
C PRO A 178 2.46 0.50 -21.92
N ARG A 179 3.49 0.38 -22.77
CA ARG A 179 3.76 -0.83 -23.57
C ARG A 179 5.05 -1.55 -23.18
N SER A 180 5.80 -1.02 -22.21
CA SER A 180 7.15 -1.52 -21.85
C SER A 180 7.30 -1.82 -20.37
N PHE A 181 6.24 -2.26 -19.70
CA PHE A 181 6.28 -2.70 -18.32
C PHE A 181 5.96 -4.19 -18.19
N MET A 182 6.38 -4.79 -17.10
CA MET A 182 5.99 -6.14 -16.69
C MET A 182 4.86 -6.04 -15.67
N PRO A 183 3.65 -6.51 -15.99
CA PRO A 183 2.56 -6.56 -15.03
C PRO A 183 2.76 -7.73 -14.06
N VAL A 184 2.49 -7.48 -12.78
CA VAL A 184 2.48 -8.49 -11.72
C VAL A 184 1.18 -8.33 -10.94
N VAL A 185 0.44 -9.42 -10.73
CA VAL A 185 -0.87 -9.40 -10.05
C VAL A 185 -0.89 -10.39 -8.92
N GLY A 186 -1.40 -9.95 -7.77
CA GLY A 186 -1.39 -10.72 -6.54
C GLY A 186 -0.07 -10.60 -5.78
N TYR A 187 -0.07 -11.16 -4.58
CA TYR A 187 1.13 -11.24 -3.76
C TYR A 187 2.24 -12.02 -4.47
N THR A 188 3.42 -11.45 -4.49
CA THR A 188 4.60 -12.03 -5.15
C THR A 188 5.77 -12.04 -4.16
N THR A 189 6.42 -13.18 -4.05
CA THR A 189 7.50 -13.38 -3.08
C THR A 189 8.74 -12.54 -3.38
N TYR A 190 9.59 -12.37 -2.36
CA TYR A 190 10.87 -11.68 -2.51
C TYR A 190 11.72 -12.27 -3.65
N SER A 191 11.82 -13.62 -3.71
CA SER A 191 12.64 -14.29 -4.71
C SER A 191 12.15 -14.07 -6.13
N GLU A 192 10.83 -14.08 -6.34
CA GLU A 192 10.23 -13.84 -7.65
C GLU A 192 10.43 -12.39 -8.10
N LEU A 193 10.16 -11.41 -7.24
CA LEU A 193 10.40 -10.01 -7.57
C LEU A 193 11.87 -9.69 -7.79
N ASP A 194 12.76 -10.28 -6.98
CA ASP A 194 14.20 -10.14 -7.14
C ASP A 194 14.68 -10.65 -8.51
N GLN A 195 14.14 -11.79 -8.95
CA GLN A 195 14.42 -12.32 -10.29
C GLN A 195 13.89 -11.42 -11.42
N ILE A 196 12.71 -10.81 -11.24
CA ILE A 196 12.15 -9.87 -12.20
C ILE A 196 13.03 -8.63 -12.30
N ILE A 197 13.32 -7.99 -11.17
CA ILE A 197 14.11 -6.77 -11.10
C ILE A 197 15.52 -6.98 -11.66
N SER A 198 16.14 -8.13 -11.36
CA SER A 198 17.51 -8.42 -11.84
C SER A 198 17.62 -8.60 -13.35
N LYS A 199 16.51 -8.84 -14.06
CA LYS A 199 16.47 -9.00 -15.54
C LYS A 199 16.23 -7.69 -16.27
N ILE A 200 15.76 -6.64 -15.56
CA ILE A 200 15.57 -5.31 -16.12
C ILE A 200 16.92 -4.58 -16.01
N GLN A 201 17.57 -4.35 -17.13
CA GLN A 201 18.89 -3.70 -17.21
C GLN A 201 18.76 -2.22 -17.57
#